data_105416c0d94afaed515115c6feefba23
#
_entry.id   105416c0d94afaed515115c6feefba23
#
_cell.length_a   1.000
_cell.length_b   1.000
_cell.length_c   1.000
_cell.angle_alpha   90.00
_cell.angle_beta   90.00
_cell.angle_gamma   90.00
#
_symmetry.space_group_name_H-M   'P 1'
#
loop_
_entity.id
_entity.type
_entity.pdbx_description
1 polymer ?
#
loop_
_entity_poly.entity_id
_entity_poly.type
_entity_poly.pdbx_seq_one_letter_code
_entity_poly.pdbx_strand_id
1 'polypeptide(L)'
;RVEREYSYAGKNAQELIAHLAKVMAGIWQIHPFGEGNTRATAVFIIKYLQTFGFTIDNDAFEKNSWYFRNALVRANYNDLQHGVYETTLYLEQFFSNLLLGTDFELKNRKLHLDWQEDAPKCQNDTLAGTLELSMEELALLKAIKNNPAITQAELVGITGQSLRTVKRLMANMQAKGCIARQGGKRFGDWQIL
;
A
#
# COMPACT_ATOMS: atom_id res chain seq x y z
N ARG A 1 10.77 -16.22 6.13
CA ARG A 1 11.17 -16.02 7.54
C ARG A 1 10.91 -14.59 7.96
N VAL A 2 11.46 -13.61 7.24
CA VAL A 2 11.34 -12.17 7.55
C VAL A 2 9.88 -11.76 7.78
N GLU A 3 8.96 -12.17 6.89
CA GLU A 3 7.55 -11.80 6.97
C GLU A 3 6.82 -12.45 8.17
N ARG A 4 7.19 -13.66 8.57
CA ARG A 4 6.57 -14.34 9.71
C ARG A 4 6.95 -13.72 11.06
N GLU A 5 8.07 -13.06 11.12
CA GLU A 5 8.63 -12.43 12.33
C GLU A 5 8.26 -10.93 12.40
N TYR A 6 7.71 -10.36 11.31
CA TYR A 6 7.35 -8.95 11.26
C TYR A 6 6.02 -8.66 11.96
N SER A 7 6.03 -7.70 12.87
CA SER A 7 4.81 -7.21 13.51
C SER A 7 4.31 -5.96 12.81
N TYR A 8 3.09 -6.02 12.31
CA TYR A 8 2.38 -4.87 11.72
C TYR A 8 1.79 -3.92 12.77
N ALA A 9 1.75 -4.34 14.05
CA ALA A 9 1.21 -3.53 15.14
C ALA A 9 2.16 -2.37 15.49
N GLY A 10 1.61 -1.19 15.73
CA GLY A 10 2.36 0.00 16.12
C GLY A 10 3.22 0.61 15.00
N LYS A 11 2.88 0.36 13.73
CA LYS A 11 3.56 0.91 12.57
C LYS A 11 2.71 1.97 11.88
N ASN A 12 3.35 3.01 11.36
CA ASN A 12 2.67 3.97 10.51
C ASN A 12 2.55 3.45 9.07
N ALA A 13 1.72 4.10 8.25
CA ALA A 13 1.44 3.68 6.88
C ALA A 13 2.71 3.61 6.01
N GLN A 14 3.66 4.53 6.21
CA GLN A 14 4.90 4.55 5.43
C GLN A 14 5.82 3.38 5.81
N GLU A 15 5.96 3.07 7.09
CA GLU A 15 6.72 1.89 7.55
C GLU A 15 6.14 0.59 7.00
N LEU A 16 4.80 0.49 6.94
CA LEU A 16 4.11 -0.67 6.37
C LEU A 16 4.38 -0.79 4.87
N ILE A 17 4.30 0.32 4.13
CA ILE A 17 4.58 0.36 2.70
C ILE A 17 6.05 0.04 2.40
N ALA A 18 6.98 0.60 3.15
CA ALA A 18 8.41 0.32 3.00
C ALA A 18 8.72 -1.17 3.26
N HIS A 19 8.13 -1.74 4.32
CA HIS A 19 8.26 -3.18 4.59
C HIS A 19 7.67 -4.03 3.45
N LEU A 20 6.46 -3.71 2.99
CA LEU A 20 5.81 -4.40 1.88
C LEU A 20 6.67 -4.33 0.61
N ALA A 21 7.22 -3.16 0.27
CA ALA A 21 8.08 -2.97 -0.88
C ALA A 21 9.34 -3.87 -0.80
N LYS A 22 9.97 -3.90 0.37
CA LYS A 22 11.15 -4.75 0.61
C LYS A 22 10.85 -6.24 0.49
N VAL A 23 9.75 -6.70 1.09
CA VAL A 23 9.34 -8.11 1.04
C VAL A 23 9.02 -8.53 -0.39
N MET A 24 8.26 -7.70 -1.12
CA MET A 24 7.86 -8.00 -2.51
C MET A 24 9.04 -7.97 -3.48
N ALA A 25 9.99 -7.05 -3.29
CA ALA A 25 11.25 -7.04 -4.04
C ALA A 25 12.05 -8.34 -3.82
N GLY A 26 12.17 -8.79 -2.57
CA GLY A 26 12.84 -10.04 -2.22
C GLY A 26 12.16 -11.29 -2.80
N ILE A 27 10.82 -11.33 -2.79
CA ILE A 27 10.07 -12.43 -3.42
C ILE A 27 10.29 -12.46 -4.93
N TRP A 28 10.23 -11.29 -5.59
CA TRP A 28 10.47 -11.19 -7.03
C TRP A 28 11.88 -11.64 -7.42
N GLN A 29 12.89 -11.34 -6.61
CA GLN A 29 14.28 -11.70 -6.86
C GLN A 29 14.52 -13.21 -6.91
N ILE A 30 13.67 -14.03 -6.27
CA ILE A 30 13.78 -15.50 -6.29
C ILE A 30 13.64 -16.04 -7.72
N HIS A 31 12.89 -15.37 -8.60
CA HIS A 31 12.69 -15.75 -10.00
C HIS A 31 12.36 -17.25 -10.18
N PRO A 32 11.28 -17.78 -9.56
CA PRO A 32 11.00 -19.22 -9.57
C PRO A 32 10.56 -19.75 -10.94
N PHE A 33 10.22 -18.86 -11.88
CA PHE A 33 9.75 -19.23 -13.21
C PHE A 33 10.74 -18.78 -14.29
N GLY A 34 10.78 -19.46 -15.41
CA GLY A 34 11.59 -19.07 -16.57
C GLY A 34 11.16 -17.72 -17.14
N GLU A 35 9.83 -17.43 -17.11
CA GLU A 35 9.26 -16.14 -17.50
C GLU A 35 8.02 -15.81 -16.66
N GLY A 36 7.51 -14.58 -16.76
CA GLY A 36 6.29 -14.17 -16.08
C GLY A 36 6.44 -13.86 -14.59
N ASN A 37 7.66 -13.80 -14.04
CA ASN A 37 7.90 -13.55 -12.61
C ASN A 37 7.25 -12.26 -12.12
N THR A 38 7.28 -11.17 -12.91
CA THR A 38 6.62 -9.89 -12.55
C THR A 38 5.11 -10.05 -12.45
N ARG A 39 4.48 -10.78 -13.39
CA ARG A 39 3.03 -11.06 -13.35
C ARG A 39 2.67 -11.92 -12.16
N ALA A 40 3.45 -12.98 -11.89
CA ALA A 40 3.24 -13.84 -10.74
C ALA A 40 3.35 -13.05 -9.43
N THR A 41 4.34 -12.15 -9.32
CA THR A 41 4.52 -11.27 -8.16
C THR A 41 3.32 -10.32 -8.01
N ALA A 42 2.81 -9.72 -9.09
CA ALA A 42 1.62 -8.86 -9.03
C ALA A 42 0.39 -9.63 -8.50
N VAL A 43 0.13 -10.83 -9.03
CA VAL A 43 -0.97 -11.70 -8.56
C VAL A 43 -0.78 -12.07 -7.08
N PHE A 44 0.45 -12.40 -6.68
CA PHE A 44 0.76 -12.70 -5.28
C PHE A 44 0.44 -11.50 -4.39
N ILE A 45 0.89 -10.28 -4.76
CA ILE A 45 0.64 -9.05 -4.01
C ILE A 45 -0.87 -8.81 -3.86
N ILE A 46 -1.64 -8.92 -4.94
CA ILE A 46 -3.10 -8.76 -4.89
C ILE A 46 -3.70 -9.73 -3.86
N LYS A 47 -3.36 -11.02 -3.95
CA LYS A 47 -3.85 -12.05 -3.03
C LYS A 47 -3.41 -11.80 -1.60
N TYR A 48 -2.16 -11.41 -1.41
CA TYR A 48 -1.62 -11.09 -0.09
C TYR A 48 -2.34 -9.91 0.56
N LEU A 49 -2.54 -8.82 -0.18
CA LEU A 49 -3.27 -7.65 0.32
C LEU A 49 -4.75 -7.92 0.58
N GLN A 50 -5.38 -8.83 -0.19
CA GLN A 50 -6.73 -9.28 0.08
C GLN A 50 -6.87 -9.97 1.45
N THR A 51 -5.82 -10.60 1.98
CA THR A 51 -5.85 -11.19 3.33
C THR A 51 -6.01 -10.15 4.43
N PHE A 52 -5.62 -8.91 4.19
CA PHE A 52 -5.83 -7.78 5.10
C PHE A 52 -7.15 -7.05 4.85
N GLY A 53 -7.92 -7.45 3.84
CA GLY A 53 -9.21 -6.86 3.50
C GLY A 53 -9.16 -5.75 2.45
N PHE A 54 -8.02 -5.58 1.73
CA PHE A 54 -7.97 -4.67 0.60
C PHE A 54 -8.75 -5.22 -0.60
N THR A 55 -9.58 -4.38 -1.20
CA THR A 55 -10.15 -4.65 -2.52
C THR A 55 -9.22 -4.07 -3.57
N ILE A 56 -8.49 -4.94 -4.25
CA ILE A 56 -7.51 -4.59 -5.28
C ILE A 56 -7.78 -5.47 -6.50
N ASP A 57 -7.91 -4.82 -7.65
CA ASP A 57 -7.96 -5.43 -8.96
C ASP A 57 -6.59 -5.41 -9.65
N ASN A 58 -6.54 -5.88 -10.87
CA ASN A 58 -5.31 -5.91 -11.67
C ASN A 58 -5.03 -4.58 -12.39
N ASP A 59 -5.97 -3.64 -12.43
CA ASP A 59 -5.90 -2.44 -13.26
C ASP A 59 -4.67 -1.58 -12.98
N ALA A 60 -4.33 -1.39 -11.70
CA ALA A 60 -3.16 -0.59 -11.30
C ALA A 60 -1.86 -1.21 -11.81
N PHE A 61 -1.74 -2.54 -11.77
CA PHE A 61 -0.58 -3.28 -12.26
C PHE A 61 -0.52 -3.30 -13.79
N GLU A 62 -1.65 -3.43 -14.46
CA GLU A 62 -1.74 -3.42 -15.92
C GLU A 62 -1.34 -2.06 -16.48
N LYS A 63 -1.96 -0.99 -15.98
CA LYS A 63 -1.67 0.40 -16.42
C LYS A 63 -0.22 0.82 -16.18
N ASN A 64 0.41 0.30 -15.13
CA ASN A 64 1.76 0.66 -14.71
C ASN A 64 2.74 -0.53 -14.80
N SER A 65 2.50 -1.50 -15.68
CA SER A 65 3.25 -2.76 -15.72
C SER A 65 4.76 -2.58 -15.91
N TRP A 66 5.17 -1.66 -16.79
CA TRP A 66 6.56 -1.32 -17.02
C TRP A 66 7.19 -0.61 -15.82
N TYR A 67 6.46 0.34 -15.22
CA TYR A 67 6.93 1.02 -14.01
C TYR A 67 7.13 0.02 -12.88
N PHE A 68 6.13 -0.82 -12.61
CA PHE A 68 6.18 -1.82 -11.56
C PHE A 68 7.35 -2.80 -11.74
N ARG A 69 7.56 -3.31 -12.99
CA ARG A 69 8.71 -4.16 -13.31
C ARG A 69 10.04 -3.43 -13.05
N ASN A 70 10.19 -2.21 -13.53
CA ASN A 70 11.43 -1.45 -13.38
C ASN A 70 11.67 -1.05 -11.92
N ALA A 71 10.61 -0.78 -11.14
CA ALA A 71 10.71 -0.54 -9.70
C ALA A 71 11.22 -1.78 -8.95
N LEU A 72 10.77 -2.99 -9.32
CA LEU A 72 11.29 -4.24 -8.79
C LEU A 72 12.79 -4.44 -9.15
N VAL A 73 13.18 -4.10 -10.37
CA VAL A 73 14.60 -4.10 -10.77
C VAL A 73 15.40 -3.13 -9.91
N ARG A 74 14.96 -1.87 -9.77
CA ARG A 74 15.66 -0.85 -8.97
C ARG A 74 15.77 -1.22 -7.49
N ALA A 75 14.80 -1.95 -6.96
CA ALA A 75 14.82 -2.43 -5.58
C ALA A 75 15.83 -3.55 -5.32
N ASN A 76 16.40 -4.14 -6.37
CA ASN A 76 17.36 -5.26 -6.27
C ASN A 76 18.67 -5.01 -7.06
N TYR A 77 18.84 -3.82 -7.64
CA TYR A 77 20.00 -3.51 -8.49
C TYR A 77 21.02 -2.66 -7.74
N ASN A 78 22.25 -3.16 -7.68
CA ASN A 78 23.42 -2.46 -7.18
C ASN A 78 24.51 -2.39 -8.25
N ASP A 79 25.09 -1.21 -8.45
CA ASP A 79 26.31 -1.00 -9.21
C ASP A 79 27.23 -0.06 -8.42
N LEU A 80 27.98 -0.63 -7.50
CA LEU A 80 28.82 0.11 -6.57
C LEU A 80 29.96 0.86 -7.28
N GLN A 81 30.39 0.38 -8.47
CA GLN A 81 31.43 1.04 -9.24
C GLN A 81 30.96 2.40 -9.78
N HIS A 82 29.69 2.51 -10.12
CA HIS A 82 29.07 3.74 -10.61
C HIS A 82 28.24 4.46 -9.53
N GLY A 83 28.36 4.06 -8.26
CA GLY A 83 27.65 4.68 -7.14
C GLY A 83 26.14 4.44 -7.12
N VAL A 84 25.67 3.38 -7.78
CA VAL A 84 24.25 3.03 -7.83
C VAL A 84 23.92 2.04 -6.73
N TYR A 85 22.95 2.38 -5.90
CA TYR A 85 22.46 1.55 -4.81
C TYR A 85 21.03 1.10 -5.07
N GLU A 86 20.67 -0.08 -4.53
CA GLU A 86 19.29 -0.55 -4.51
C GLU A 86 18.40 0.45 -3.77
N THR A 87 17.17 0.61 -4.25
CA THR A 87 16.18 1.48 -3.60
C THR A 87 14.78 0.97 -3.78
N THR A 88 14.01 0.91 -2.70
CA THR A 88 12.58 0.56 -2.70
C THR A 88 11.67 1.74 -2.97
N LEU A 89 12.21 2.97 -3.04
CA LEU A 89 11.45 4.22 -3.19
C LEU A 89 10.36 4.16 -4.27
N TYR A 90 10.70 3.63 -5.44
CA TYR A 90 9.76 3.56 -6.56
C TYR A 90 8.63 2.54 -6.33
N LEU A 91 8.92 1.44 -5.65
CA LEU A 91 7.90 0.49 -5.19
C LEU A 91 7.01 1.11 -4.10
N GLU A 92 7.60 1.87 -3.19
CA GLU A 92 6.87 2.58 -2.14
C GLU A 92 5.90 3.61 -2.73
N GLN A 93 6.31 4.36 -3.76
CA GLN A 93 5.42 5.27 -4.50
C GLN A 93 4.26 4.52 -5.17
N PHE A 94 4.56 3.38 -5.81
CA PHE A 94 3.53 2.54 -6.42
C PHE A 94 2.53 2.03 -5.38
N PHE A 95 3.03 1.50 -4.25
CA PHE A 95 2.17 1.00 -3.17
C PHE A 95 1.43 2.12 -2.43
N SER A 96 2.01 3.29 -2.31
CA SER A 96 1.31 4.46 -1.75
C SER A 96 0.10 4.84 -2.62
N ASN A 97 0.26 4.90 -3.94
CA ASN A 97 -0.87 5.12 -4.84
C ASN A 97 -1.91 4.00 -4.71
N LEU A 98 -1.44 2.74 -4.65
CA LEU A 98 -2.32 1.58 -4.57
C LEU A 98 -3.11 1.50 -3.26
N LEU A 99 -2.48 1.77 -2.12
CA LEU A 99 -3.05 1.52 -0.78
C LEU A 99 -3.66 2.78 -0.15
N LEU A 100 -3.01 3.94 -0.31
CA LEU A 100 -3.42 5.21 0.30
C LEU A 100 -4.20 6.10 -0.66
N GLY A 101 -4.21 5.76 -1.98
CA GLY A 101 -4.80 6.60 -3.00
C GLY A 101 -4.09 7.95 -3.12
N THR A 102 -2.76 7.95 -2.99
CA THR A 102 -1.90 9.09 -3.34
C THR A 102 -1.78 9.21 -4.85
N ASP A 103 -1.20 10.30 -5.34
CA ASP A 103 -1.07 10.58 -6.77
C ASP A 103 0.40 10.81 -7.16
N PHE A 104 1.27 9.89 -6.76
CA PHE A 104 2.66 9.93 -7.23
C PHE A 104 2.72 9.67 -8.73
N GLU A 105 3.50 10.49 -9.43
CA GLU A 105 3.70 10.34 -10.86
C GLU A 105 4.64 9.16 -11.17
N LEU A 106 4.06 8.06 -11.70
CA LEU A 106 4.76 6.81 -11.98
C LEU A 106 5.40 6.84 -13.39
N LYS A 107 6.49 7.61 -13.54
CA LYS A 107 7.22 7.74 -14.82
C LYS A 107 8.44 6.83 -14.88
N ASN A 108 8.50 5.96 -15.90
CA ASN A 108 9.62 5.04 -16.13
C ASN A 108 10.96 5.76 -16.28
N ARG A 109 11.00 6.94 -16.88
CA ARG A 109 12.25 7.71 -17.07
C ARG A 109 12.96 8.00 -15.74
N LYS A 110 12.22 8.16 -14.63
CA LYS A 110 12.79 8.39 -13.29
C LYS A 110 13.54 7.17 -12.72
N LEU A 111 13.32 5.99 -13.28
CA LEU A 111 13.96 4.75 -12.87
C LEU A 111 15.25 4.45 -13.63
N HIS A 112 15.56 5.22 -14.69
CA HIS A 112 16.82 5.11 -15.43
C HIS A 112 17.99 5.62 -14.59
N LEU A 113 19.13 4.94 -14.67
CA LEU A 113 20.33 5.26 -13.88
C LEU A 113 20.95 6.62 -14.24
N ASP A 114 20.76 7.05 -15.48
CA ASP A 114 21.26 8.33 -16.00
C ASP A 114 20.35 9.52 -15.63
N TRP A 115 19.21 9.25 -14.97
CA TRP A 115 18.26 10.28 -14.58
C TRP A 115 18.67 10.89 -13.25
N GLN A 116 19.25 12.10 -13.30
CA GLN A 116 19.55 12.94 -12.14
C GLN A 116 18.38 13.89 -11.90
N GLU A 117 17.41 13.47 -11.14
CA GLU A 117 16.44 14.34 -10.50
C GLU A 117 16.64 14.20 -8.99
N ASP A 118 16.62 15.32 -8.27
CA ASP A 118 16.63 15.31 -6.81
C ASP A 118 15.60 14.30 -6.30
N ALA A 119 16.00 13.48 -5.32
CA ALA A 119 15.12 12.48 -4.74
C ALA A 119 13.74 13.10 -4.48
N PRO A 120 12.64 12.50 -4.99
CA PRO A 120 11.33 13.08 -4.83
C PRO A 120 11.06 13.20 -3.33
N LYS A 121 11.01 14.44 -2.83
CA LYS A 121 10.55 14.70 -1.47
C LYS A 121 9.15 14.17 -1.38
N CYS A 122 8.91 13.26 -0.44
CA CYS A 122 7.56 12.85 -0.07
C CYS A 122 6.77 14.10 0.33
N GLN A 123 5.94 14.61 -0.58
CA GLN A 123 5.08 15.77 -0.33
C GLN A 123 3.70 15.35 0.17
N ASN A 124 3.60 14.32 0.96
CA ASN A 124 2.32 13.95 1.56
C ASN A 124 2.49 13.76 3.06
N ASP A 125 2.45 14.89 3.77
CA ASP A 125 1.97 14.95 5.15
C ASP A 125 0.46 14.63 5.18
N THR A 126 0.06 13.44 4.69
CA THR A 126 -1.26 12.93 4.98
C THR A 126 -1.24 12.42 6.42
N LEU A 127 -2.26 12.77 7.21
CA LEU A 127 -2.45 12.29 8.59
C LEU A 127 -2.22 10.77 8.72
N ALA A 128 -2.54 10.00 7.68
CA ALA A 128 -2.25 8.58 7.58
C ALA A 128 -0.74 8.23 7.64
N GLY A 129 0.16 9.16 7.30
CA GLY A 129 1.61 8.94 7.35
C GLY A 129 2.21 9.04 8.74
N THR A 130 1.54 9.69 9.69
CA THR A 130 2.03 9.90 11.07
C THR A 130 1.33 9.03 12.11
N LEU A 131 0.16 8.49 11.80
CA LEU A 131 -0.64 7.66 12.71
C LEU A 131 -0.24 6.18 12.59
N GLU A 132 -0.14 5.52 13.74
CA GLU A 132 0.05 4.07 13.79
C GLU A 132 -1.24 3.35 13.38
N LEU A 133 -1.26 2.78 12.19
CA LEU A 133 -2.40 2.07 11.63
C LEU A 133 -2.02 0.64 11.27
N SER A 134 -2.93 -0.32 11.48
CA SER A 134 -2.73 -1.67 10.95
C SER A 134 -3.08 -1.74 9.46
N MET A 135 -2.66 -2.82 8.79
CA MET A 135 -3.00 -3.06 7.38
C MET A 135 -4.52 -3.13 7.17
N GLU A 136 -5.24 -3.73 8.12
CA GLU A 136 -6.70 -3.83 8.09
C GLU A 136 -7.35 -2.44 8.29
N GLU A 137 -6.79 -1.60 9.17
CA GLU A 137 -7.25 -0.21 9.36
C GLU A 137 -7.03 0.62 8.09
N LEU A 138 -5.89 0.44 7.40
CA LEU A 138 -5.64 1.07 6.08
C LEU A 138 -6.64 0.61 5.01
N ALA A 139 -7.00 -0.69 5.00
CA ALA A 139 -8.00 -1.21 4.07
C ALA A 139 -9.37 -0.57 4.31
N LEU A 140 -9.77 -0.40 5.58
CA LEU A 140 -11.02 0.30 5.94
C LEU A 140 -10.96 1.79 5.55
N LEU A 141 -9.84 2.48 5.80
CA LEU A 141 -9.67 3.89 5.38
C LEU A 141 -9.82 4.05 3.87
N LYS A 142 -9.23 3.15 3.09
CA LYS A 142 -9.37 3.15 1.63
C LYS A 142 -10.82 2.96 1.21
N ALA A 143 -11.56 2.04 1.84
CA ALA A 143 -12.96 1.80 1.55
C ALA A 143 -13.84 3.03 1.91
N ILE A 144 -13.59 3.66 3.05
CA ILE A 144 -14.27 4.88 3.49
C ILE A 144 -13.97 6.07 2.55
N LYS A 145 -12.71 6.21 2.10
CA LYS A 145 -12.30 7.25 1.15
C LYS A 145 -13.09 7.14 -0.17
N ASN A 146 -13.29 5.91 -0.63
CA ASN A 146 -14.05 5.65 -1.87
C ASN A 146 -15.56 5.85 -1.70
N ASN A 147 -16.11 5.57 -0.52
CA ASN A 147 -17.53 5.75 -0.21
C ASN A 147 -17.69 6.22 1.26
N PRO A 148 -17.79 7.54 1.51
CA PRO A 148 -17.96 8.07 2.86
C PRO A 148 -19.24 7.62 3.56
N ALA A 149 -20.30 7.30 2.80
CA ALA A 149 -21.59 6.84 3.32
C ALA A 149 -21.61 5.34 3.66
N ILE A 150 -20.48 4.64 3.48
CA ILE A 150 -20.39 3.18 3.63
C ILE A 150 -20.83 2.71 5.01
N THR A 151 -21.64 1.67 5.04
CA THR A 151 -22.11 1.04 6.27
C THR A 151 -21.12 -0.02 6.77
N GLN A 152 -21.19 -0.34 8.06
CA GLN A 152 -20.37 -1.41 8.63
C GLN A 152 -20.67 -2.79 8.00
N ALA A 153 -21.89 -3.03 7.53
CA ALA A 153 -22.26 -4.25 6.83
C ALA A 153 -21.61 -4.34 5.45
N GLU A 154 -21.58 -3.23 4.72
CA GLU A 154 -20.88 -3.16 3.42
C GLU A 154 -19.36 -3.32 3.60
N LEU A 155 -18.78 -2.73 4.65
CA LEU A 155 -17.36 -2.94 4.99
C LEU A 155 -17.04 -4.41 5.25
N VAL A 156 -17.93 -5.16 5.91
CA VAL A 156 -17.82 -6.62 6.08
C VAL A 156 -17.77 -7.31 4.71
N GLY A 157 -18.69 -6.95 3.81
CA GLY A 157 -18.72 -7.53 2.45
C GLY A 157 -17.48 -7.24 1.62
N ILE A 158 -16.95 -6.01 1.71
CA ILE A 158 -15.78 -5.57 0.94
C ILE A 158 -14.50 -6.17 1.49
N THR A 159 -14.32 -6.16 2.82
CA THR A 159 -13.05 -6.58 3.45
C THR A 159 -12.98 -8.07 3.77
N GLY A 160 -14.11 -8.78 3.73
CA GLY A 160 -14.20 -10.17 4.16
C GLY A 160 -13.99 -10.40 5.66
N GLN A 161 -13.89 -9.32 6.45
CA GLN A 161 -13.69 -9.36 7.89
C GLN A 161 -15.02 -9.59 8.62
N SER A 162 -14.97 -10.14 9.84
CA SER A 162 -16.20 -10.28 10.64
C SER A 162 -16.74 -8.91 11.07
N LEU A 163 -18.07 -8.80 11.28
CA LEU A 163 -18.69 -7.58 11.78
C LEU A 163 -18.09 -7.13 13.13
N ARG A 164 -17.72 -8.09 13.99
CA ARG A 164 -17.04 -7.80 15.26
C ARG A 164 -15.68 -7.15 15.03
N THR A 165 -14.91 -7.67 14.08
CA THR A 165 -13.59 -7.11 13.69
C THR A 165 -13.74 -5.70 13.12
N VAL A 166 -14.64 -5.50 12.16
CA VAL A 166 -14.91 -4.19 11.56
C VAL A 166 -15.30 -3.16 12.63
N LYS A 167 -16.22 -3.50 13.54
CA LYS A 167 -16.62 -2.59 14.63
C LYS A 167 -15.45 -2.23 15.54
N ARG A 168 -14.61 -3.19 15.90
CA ARG A 168 -13.43 -2.95 16.74
C ARG A 168 -12.42 -2.04 16.04
N LEU A 169 -12.10 -2.30 14.77
CA LEU A 169 -11.18 -1.49 13.98
C LEU A 169 -11.68 -0.05 13.83
N MET A 170 -12.96 0.12 13.49
CA MET A 170 -13.56 1.46 13.37
C MET A 170 -13.54 2.22 14.71
N ALA A 171 -13.81 1.55 15.82
CA ALA A 171 -13.70 2.17 17.13
C ALA A 171 -12.25 2.60 17.45
N ASN A 172 -11.26 1.77 17.11
CA ASN A 172 -9.85 2.12 17.26
C ASN A 172 -9.46 3.33 16.40
N MET A 173 -9.91 3.36 15.13
CA MET A 173 -9.64 4.47 14.22
C MET A 173 -10.29 5.77 14.70
N GLN A 174 -11.48 5.71 15.29
CA GLN A 174 -12.11 6.88 15.92
C GLN A 174 -11.32 7.34 17.17
N ALA A 175 -10.87 6.41 18.01
CA ALA A 175 -10.05 6.73 19.18
C ALA A 175 -8.70 7.35 18.82
N LYS A 176 -8.10 6.93 17.69
CA LYS A 176 -6.88 7.50 17.12
C LYS A 176 -7.10 8.85 16.40
N GLY A 177 -8.35 9.29 16.25
CA GLY A 177 -8.67 10.51 15.51
C GLY A 177 -8.50 10.40 14.00
N CYS A 178 -8.49 9.18 13.43
CA CYS A 178 -8.34 8.97 11.98
C CYS A 178 -9.64 9.21 11.23
N ILE A 179 -10.78 8.87 11.86
CA ILE A 179 -12.12 9.03 11.29
C ILE A 179 -13.09 9.61 12.31
N ALA A 180 -14.03 10.39 11.84
CA ALA A 180 -15.16 10.86 12.61
C ALA A 180 -16.48 10.59 11.88
N ARG A 181 -17.57 10.43 12.63
CA ARG A 181 -18.89 10.34 12.05
C ARG A 181 -19.52 11.70 12.00
N GLN A 182 -19.92 12.16 10.82
CA GLN A 182 -20.73 13.35 10.63
C GLN A 182 -22.20 12.97 10.44
N GLY A 183 -23.11 13.67 11.13
CA GLY A 183 -24.55 13.42 11.03
C GLY A 183 -25.07 12.31 11.95
N GLY A 184 -26.34 11.95 11.76
CA GLY A 184 -27.05 11.00 12.61
C GLY A 184 -26.67 9.54 12.34
N LYS A 185 -27.07 8.62 13.26
CA LYS A 185 -26.80 7.18 13.15
C LYS A 185 -27.34 6.53 11.87
N ARG A 186 -28.38 7.07 11.26
CA ARG A 186 -29.03 6.50 10.06
C ARG A 186 -28.50 7.07 8.74
N PHE A 187 -28.12 8.37 8.71
CA PHE A 187 -27.82 9.10 7.48
C PHE A 187 -26.49 9.88 7.58
N GLY A 188 -25.60 9.46 8.45
CA GLY A 188 -24.31 10.14 8.61
C GLY A 188 -23.22 9.51 7.78
N ASP A 189 -22.25 10.35 7.39
CA ASP A 189 -21.08 9.96 6.62
C ASP A 189 -19.85 9.82 7.52
N TRP A 190 -18.86 9.10 7.04
CA TRP A 190 -17.54 9.01 7.65
C TRP A 190 -16.63 10.08 7.07
N GLN A 191 -16.06 10.89 7.93
CA GLN A 191 -15.02 11.85 7.57
C GLN A 191 -13.67 11.31 7.98
N ILE A 192 -12.68 11.37 7.08
CA ILE A 192 -11.28 11.15 7.39
C ILE A 192 -10.72 12.48 7.87
N LEU A 193 -10.08 12.45 9.04
CA LEU A 193 -9.55 13.64 9.72
C LEU A 193 -8.08 13.87 9.40
#